data_0206bfcade7181f535834fe1b0ce9340
#
_entry.id   0206bfcade7181f535834fe1b0ce9340
#
_cell.length_a   1.000
_cell.length_b   1.000
_cell.length_c   1.000
_cell.angle_alpha   90.00
_cell.angle_beta   90.00
_cell.angle_gamma   90.00
#
_symmetry.space_group_name_H-M   'P 1'
#
loop_
_entity.id
_entity.type
_entity.pdbx_description
1 polymer ?
#
loop_
_entity_poly.entity_id
_entity_poly.type
_entity_poly.pdbx_seq_one_letter_code
_entity_poly.pdbx_strand_id
1 'polypeptide(L)'
;LRAFILPTFSFTAAASSLWVLLPVIAPDQLGLGASGYGFLFAMFGVGAVIGAFSIPRQLKVRSLNRVVLSATILWALANVLIAASGHVAFAAAGTFCSGAAWVTVHASLSTGTQSSVPAWVRARAVGMNLVAVQACLAIGSPAWGLLAAATDTRVALAASSALLLMLGLPSFTTFLRN
;
A
#
# COMPACT_ATOMS: atom_id res chain seq x y z
N LEU A 1 10.12 18.39 -0.17
CA LEU A 1 9.97 17.36 -1.20
C LEU A 1 10.51 16.00 -0.74
N ARG A 2 11.76 15.92 -0.23
CA ARG A 2 12.37 14.66 0.28
C ARG A 2 11.52 13.99 1.35
N ALA A 3 10.87 14.76 2.20
CA ALA A 3 10.02 14.28 3.28
C ALA A 3 8.79 13.48 2.80
N PHE A 4 8.31 13.69 1.59
CA PHE A 4 7.18 12.95 1.02
C PHE A 4 7.62 11.83 0.08
N ILE A 5 8.76 11.99 -0.61
CA ILE A 5 9.27 10.98 -1.54
C ILE A 5 9.69 9.72 -0.79
N LEU A 6 10.43 9.85 0.32
CA LEU A 6 10.93 8.70 1.08
C LEU A 6 9.81 7.79 1.63
N PRO A 7 8.76 8.33 2.30
CA PRO A 7 7.59 7.53 2.68
C PRO A 7 6.87 6.88 1.50
N THR A 8 6.75 7.58 0.36
CA THR A 8 6.15 7.01 -0.86
C THR A 8 6.95 5.80 -1.34
N PHE A 9 8.28 5.91 -1.39
CA PHE A 9 9.17 4.83 -1.79
C PHE A 9 9.04 3.62 -0.86
N SER A 10 9.18 3.84 0.44
CA SER A 10 9.14 2.77 1.45
C SER A 10 7.80 2.03 1.41
N PHE A 11 6.69 2.79 1.34
CA PHE A 11 5.36 2.20 1.26
C PHE A 11 5.16 1.42 -0.04
N THR A 12 5.46 2.03 -1.19
CA THR A 12 5.17 1.43 -2.50
C THR A 12 6.04 0.21 -2.77
N ALA A 13 7.32 0.23 -2.37
CA ALA A 13 8.22 -0.90 -2.53
C ALA A 13 7.75 -2.13 -1.73
N ALA A 14 7.28 -1.95 -0.50
CA ALA A 14 6.69 -3.04 0.27
C ALA A 14 5.31 -3.43 -0.27
N ALA A 15 4.49 -2.46 -0.62
CA ALA A 15 3.13 -2.68 -1.09
C ALA A 15 3.05 -3.37 -2.47
N SER A 16 4.11 -3.31 -3.28
CA SER A 16 4.20 -4.03 -4.56
C SER A 16 4.06 -5.55 -4.42
N SER A 17 4.30 -6.11 -3.23
CA SER A 17 4.10 -7.53 -2.94
C SER A 17 2.66 -7.99 -3.19
N LEU A 18 1.66 -7.22 -2.77
CA LEU A 18 0.27 -7.59 -2.97
C LEU A 18 -0.09 -7.67 -4.46
N TRP A 19 0.41 -6.74 -5.27
CA TRP A 19 0.10 -6.69 -6.69
C TRP A 19 0.60 -7.91 -7.46
N VAL A 20 1.79 -8.42 -7.10
CA VAL A 20 2.38 -9.58 -7.78
C VAL A 20 1.91 -10.90 -7.16
N LEU A 21 1.59 -10.92 -5.87
CA LEU A 21 1.26 -12.17 -5.18
C LEU A 21 -0.23 -12.48 -5.16
N LEU A 22 -1.12 -11.48 -5.28
CA LEU A 22 -2.57 -11.70 -5.28
C LEU A 22 -3.04 -12.66 -6.40
N PRO A 23 -2.53 -12.57 -7.66
CA PRO A 23 -2.86 -13.53 -8.70
C PRO A 23 -2.40 -14.97 -8.41
N VAL A 24 -1.38 -15.14 -7.56
CA VAL A 24 -0.87 -16.45 -7.13
C VAL A 24 -1.66 -16.97 -5.93
N ILE A 25 -1.99 -16.11 -4.97
CA ILE A 25 -2.76 -16.45 -3.77
C ILE A 25 -4.16 -16.98 -4.13
N ALA A 26 -4.81 -16.35 -5.09
CA ALA A 26 -6.18 -16.68 -5.45
C ALA A 26 -6.32 -18.15 -5.91
N PRO A 27 -5.54 -18.69 -6.88
CA PRO A 27 -5.61 -20.09 -7.27
C PRO A 27 -4.94 -21.02 -6.26
N ASP A 28 -3.73 -20.72 -5.81
CA ASP A 28 -2.88 -21.69 -5.10
C ASP A 28 -3.28 -21.88 -3.64
N GLN A 29 -3.72 -20.81 -2.96
CA GLN A 29 -4.06 -20.87 -1.53
C GLN A 29 -5.56 -20.98 -1.28
N LEU A 30 -6.38 -20.36 -2.15
CA LEU A 30 -7.82 -20.28 -1.95
C LEU A 30 -8.59 -21.20 -2.90
N GLY A 31 -7.91 -21.87 -3.85
CA GLY A 31 -8.54 -22.72 -4.85
C GLY A 31 -9.48 -21.95 -5.80
N LEU A 32 -9.30 -20.65 -5.92
CA LEU A 32 -10.16 -19.78 -6.71
C LEU A 32 -9.59 -19.66 -8.13
N GLY A 33 -10.46 -19.80 -9.13
CA GLY A 33 -10.11 -19.50 -10.53
C GLY A 33 -9.99 -18.00 -10.81
N ALA A 34 -9.94 -17.64 -12.10
CA ALA A 34 -9.84 -16.25 -12.54
C ALA A 34 -10.95 -15.34 -11.99
N SER A 35 -12.19 -15.87 -11.83
CA SER A 35 -13.30 -15.14 -11.22
C SER A 35 -13.06 -14.80 -9.76
N GLY A 36 -12.40 -15.68 -9.02
CA GLY A 36 -12.05 -15.43 -7.62
C GLY A 36 -10.99 -14.34 -7.47
N TYR A 37 -9.98 -14.33 -8.33
CA TYR A 37 -9.04 -13.22 -8.40
C TYR A 37 -9.76 -11.90 -8.70
N GLY A 38 -10.65 -11.90 -9.71
CA GLY A 38 -11.47 -10.73 -10.05
C GLY A 38 -12.31 -10.24 -8.88
N PHE A 39 -12.90 -11.16 -8.10
CA PHE A 39 -13.64 -10.82 -6.88
C PHE A 39 -12.77 -10.15 -5.82
N LEU A 40 -11.60 -10.70 -5.52
CA LEU A 40 -10.66 -10.10 -4.56
C LEU A 40 -10.21 -8.70 -5.03
N PHE A 41 -9.93 -8.56 -6.33
CA PHE A 41 -9.56 -7.28 -6.90
C PHE A 41 -10.71 -6.26 -6.87
N ALA A 42 -11.95 -6.72 -7.05
CA ALA A 42 -13.15 -5.88 -6.86
C ALA A 42 -13.28 -5.41 -5.40
N MET A 43 -13.02 -6.28 -4.41
CA MET A 43 -13.00 -5.91 -3.00
C MET A 43 -11.95 -4.84 -2.71
N PHE A 44 -10.75 -4.98 -3.30
CA PHE A 44 -9.73 -3.93 -3.24
C PHE A 44 -10.26 -2.60 -3.79
N GLY A 45 -10.92 -2.61 -4.96
CA GLY A 45 -11.51 -1.41 -5.56
C GLY A 45 -12.57 -0.75 -4.69
N VAL A 46 -13.48 -1.53 -4.11
CA VAL A 46 -14.51 -1.02 -3.17
C VAL A 46 -13.85 -0.41 -1.93
N GLY A 47 -12.84 -1.07 -1.37
CA GLY A 47 -12.05 -0.54 -0.26
C GLY A 47 -11.38 0.79 -0.62
N ALA A 48 -10.80 0.90 -1.82
CA ALA A 48 -10.16 2.10 -2.32
C ALA A 48 -11.14 3.29 -2.40
N VAL A 49 -12.35 3.06 -2.89
CA VAL A 49 -13.41 4.08 -2.97
C VAL A 49 -13.80 4.56 -1.57
N ILE A 50 -14.05 3.63 -0.64
CA ILE A 50 -14.42 3.98 0.75
C ILE A 50 -13.26 4.70 1.44
N GLY A 51 -12.01 4.25 1.22
CA GLY A 51 -10.82 4.93 1.68
C GLY A 51 -10.77 6.38 1.21
N ALA A 52 -10.95 6.62 -0.09
CA ALA A 52 -10.95 7.96 -0.68
C ALA A 52 -11.99 8.89 -0.03
N PHE A 53 -13.23 8.42 0.17
CA PHE A 53 -14.27 9.20 0.83
C PHE A 53 -14.01 9.46 2.32
N SER A 54 -13.19 8.65 2.96
CA SER A 54 -12.85 8.80 4.38
C SER A 54 -11.77 9.86 4.62
N ILE A 55 -10.89 10.13 3.64
CA ILE A 55 -9.73 11.04 3.78
C ILE A 55 -10.11 12.44 4.28
N PRO A 56 -11.11 13.15 3.70
CA PRO A 56 -11.46 14.49 4.16
C PRO A 56 -11.92 14.54 5.61
N ARG A 57 -12.64 13.49 6.05
CA ARG A 57 -13.09 13.37 7.45
C ARG A 57 -11.91 13.12 8.39
N GLN A 58 -10.99 12.26 8.00
CA GLN A 58 -9.80 11.94 8.80
C GLN A 58 -8.89 13.16 8.96
N LEU A 59 -8.67 13.93 7.89
CA LEU A 59 -7.82 15.12 7.91
C LEU A 59 -8.42 16.30 8.70
N LYS A 60 -9.74 16.31 8.96
CA LYS A 60 -10.36 17.30 9.84
C LYS A 60 -9.98 17.12 11.31
N VAL A 61 -9.72 15.86 11.74
CA VAL A 61 -9.49 15.52 13.15
C VAL A 61 -8.09 15.00 13.44
N ARG A 62 -7.31 14.67 12.40
CA ARG A 62 -5.97 14.09 12.52
C ARG A 62 -4.98 14.80 11.60
N SER A 63 -3.73 14.88 12.02
CA SER A 63 -2.65 15.36 11.14
C SER A 63 -2.42 14.38 9.97
N LEU A 64 -1.91 14.90 8.85
CA LEU A 64 -1.58 14.11 7.67
C LEU A 64 -0.72 12.88 8.01
N ASN A 65 0.27 13.07 8.88
CA ASN A 65 1.15 12.01 9.32
C ASN A 65 0.44 10.86 10.04
N ARG A 66 -0.52 11.20 10.92
CA ARG A 66 -1.31 10.17 11.62
C ARG A 66 -2.22 9.41 10.66
N VAL A 67 -2.76 10.08 9.66
CA VAL A 67 -3.58 9.44 8.62
C VAL A 67 -2.73 8.46 7.80
N VAL A 68 -1.57 8.89 7.33
CA VAL A 68 -0.65 8.03 6.56
C VAL A 68 -0.15 6.88 7.41
N LEU A 69 0.26 7.13 8.67
CA LEU A 69 0.72 6.08 9.58
C LEU A 69 -0.37 5.03 9.87
N SER A 70 -1.59 5.47 10.18
CA SER A 70 -2.71 4.54 10.43
C SER A 70 -3.05 3.71 9.21
N ALA A 71 -3.00 4.30 8.01
CA ALA A 71 -3.22 3.58 6.75
C ALA A 71 -2.08 2.60 6.44
N THR A 72 -0.83 2.97 6.74
CA THR A 72 0.32 2.07 6.58
C THR A 72 0.22 0.85 7.50
N ILE A 73 -0.18 1.04 8.76
CA ILE A 73 -0.44 -0.05 9.70
C ILE A 73 -1.59 -0.92 9.22
N LEU A 74 -2.68 -0.31 8.74
CA LEU A 74 -3.82 -1.03 8.18
C LEU A 74 -3.39 -1.90 7.00
N TRP A 75 -2.54 -1.39 6.10
CA TRP A 75 -1.98 -2.17 4.99
C TRP A 75 -1.19 -3.38 5.49
N ALA A 76 -0.29 -3.18 6.45
CA ALA A 76 0.53 -4.26 6.98
C ALA A 76 -0.33 -5.36 7.63
N LEU A 77 -1.32 -4.98 8.45
CA LEU A 77 -2.25 -5.91 9.07
C LEU A 77 -3.12 -6.65 8.04
N ALA A 78 -3.58 -5.94 7.01
CA ALA A 78 -4.35 -6.52 5.92
C ALA A 78 -3.54 -7.59 5.16
N ASN A 79 -2.27 -7.32 4.87
CA ASN A 79 -1.39 -8.30 4.21
C ASN A 79 -1.11 -9.52 5.10
N VAL A 80 -0.92 -9.33 6.41
CA VAL A 80 -0.80 -10.45 7.36
C VAL A 80 -2.09 -11.27 7.38
N LEU A 81 -3.25 -10.61 7.37
CA LEU A 81 -4.55 -11.29 7.31
C LEU A 81 -4.68 -12.12 6.02
N ILE A 82 -4.28 -11.57 4.87
CA ILE A 82 -4.28 -12.29 3.59
C ILE A 82 -3.32 -13.48 3.65
N ALA A 83 -2.09 -13.29 4.15
CA ALA A 83 -1.08 -14.33 4.27
C ALA A 83 -1.53 -15.50 5.18
N ALA A 84 -2.21 -15.18 6.27
CA ALA A 84 -2.72 -16.17 7.23
C ALA A 84 -4.03 -16.84 6.78
N SER A 85 -4.71 -16.27 5.76
CA SER A 85 -6.05 -16.72 5.38
C SER A 85 -6.03 -18.05 4.63
N GLY A 86 -6.85 -19.00 5.11
CA GLY A 86 -7.25 -20.17 4.36
C GLY A 86 -8.68 -20.09 3.80
N HIS A 87 -9.35 -18.94 3.99
CA HIS A 87 -10.74 -18.72 3.58
C HIS A 87 -10.90 -17.44 2.78
N VAL A 88 -11.71 -17.50 1.73
CA VAL A 88 -12.01 -16.38 0.81
C VAL A 88 -12.50 -15.13 1.55
N ALA A 89 -13.30 -15.29 2.61
CA ALA A 89 -13.86 -14.17 3.36
C ALA A 89 -12.76 -13.32 4.04
N PHE A 90 -11.74 -13.94 4.63
CA PHE A 90 -10.64 -13.21 5.25
C PHE A 90 -9.73 -12.57 4.21
N ALA A 91 -9.48 -13.25 3.08
CA ALA A 91 -8.75 -12.67 1.96
C ALA A 91 -9.49 -11.45 1.37
N ALA A 92 -10.82 -11.54 1.20
CA ALA A 92 -11.65 -10.44 0.75
C ALA A 92 -11.65 -9.24 1.72
N ALA A 93 -11.74 -9.50 3.03
CA ALA A 93 -11.61 -8.46 4.05
C ALA A 93 -10.21 -7.82 4.02
N GLY A 94 -9.17 -8.62 3.89
CA GLY A 94 -7.80 -8.14 3.76
C GLY A 94 -7.59 -7.27 2.52
N THR A 95 -8.04 -7.73 1.35
CA THR A 95 -7.93 -6.96 0.10
C THR A 95 -8.75 -5.67 0.14
N PHE A 96 -9.94 -5.68 0.75
CA PHE A 96 -10.72 -4.47 1.00
C PHE A 96 -9.96 -3.45 1.87
N CYS A 97 -9.40 -3.89 2.99
CA CYS A 97 -8.59 -3.03 3.86
C CYS A 97 -7.34 -2.50 3.15
N SER A 98 -6.70 -3.35 2.33
CA SER A 98 -5.55 -2.95 1.52
C SER A 98 -5.92 -1.87 0.51
N GLY A 99 -7.07 -1.98 -0.16
CA GLY A 99 -7.56 -0.95 -1.07
C GLY A 99 -7.76 0.40 -0.38
N ALA A 100 -8.44 0.40 0.77
CA ALA A 100 -8.65 1.60 1.56
C ALA A 100 -7.32 2.24 2.01
N ALA A 101 -6.38 1.43 2.48
CA ALA A 101 -5.05 1.88 2.91
C ALA A 101 -4.23 2.44 1.74
N TRP A 102 -4.23 1.76 0.58
CA TRP A 102 -3.52 2.18 -0.63
C TRP A 102 -3.88 3.60 -1.05
N VAL A 103 -5.17 3.84 -1.24
CA VAL A 103 -5.65 5.16 -1.69
C VAL A 103 -5.40 6.21 -0.62
N THR A 104 -5.61 5.89 0.65
CA THR A 104 -5.38 6.83 1.76
C THR A 104 -3.92 7.27 1.81
N VAL A 105 -2.95 6.36 1.70
CA VAL A 105 -1.52 6.70 1.71
C VAL A 105 -1.16 7.54 0.48
N HIS A 106 -1.46 7.04 -0.72
CA HIS A 106 -1.05 7.71 -1.96
C HIS A 106 -1.69 9.07 -2.14
N ALA A 107 -3.00 9.22 -1.89
CA ALA A 107 -3.68 10.51 -1.99
C ALA A 107 -3.18 11.50 -0.94
N SER A 108 -2.93 11.05 0.29
CA SER A 108 -2.40 11.90 1.35
C SER A 108 -0.99 12.39 1.06
N LEU A 109 -0.09 11.51 0.62
CA LEU A 109 1.28 11.87 0.25
C LEU A 109 1.34 12.75 -1.00
N SER A 110 0.49 12.49 -1.99
CA SER A 110 0.35 13.33 -3.18
C SER A 110 -0.12 14.74 -2.83
N THR A 111 -1.13 14.86 -1.97
CA THR A 111 -1.62 16.16 -1.47
C THR A 111 -0.52 16.91 -0.71
N GLY A 112 0.21 16.22 0.18
CA GLY A 112 1.35 16.78 0.89
C GLY A 112 2.45 17.26 -0.05
N THR A 113 2.77 16.49 -1.08
CA THR A 113 3.75 16.86 -2.12
C THR A 113 3.30 18.14 -2.84
N GLN A 114 2.04 18.20 -3.25
CA GLN A 114 1.48 19.36 -3.96
C GLN A 114 1.45 20.63 -3.12
N SER A 115 1.16 20.51 -1.83
CA SER A 115 1.11 21.66 -0.91
C SER A 115 2.50 22.16 -0.51
N SER A 116 3.55 21.33 -0.66
CA SER A 116 4.92 21.69 -0.28
C SER A 116 5.70 22.42 -1.37
N VAL A 117 5.11 22.63 -2.56
CA VAL A 117 5.79 23.25 -3.70
C VAL A 117 4.97 24.40 -4.30
N PRO A 118 5.64 25.43 -4.87
CA PRO A 118 4.97 26.51 -5.60
C PRO A 118 4.15 26.00 -6.78
N ALA A 119 3.10 26.75 -7.16
CA ALA A 119 2.15 26.36 -8.19
C ALA A 119 2.81 26.03 -9.55
N TRP A 120 3.86 26.76 -9.94
CA TRP A 120 4.53 26.60 -11.23
C TRP A 120 5.36 25.32 -11.38
N VAL A 121 5.75 24.65 -10.26
CA VAL A 121 6.45 23.35 -10.29
C VAL A 121 5.56 22.18 -9.88
N ARG A 122 4.31 22.42 -9.49
CA ARG A 122 3.42 21.41 -8.93
C ARG A 122 3.22 20.22 -9.86
N ALA A 123 3.00 20.46 -11.14
CA ALA A 123 2.85 19.40 -12.14
C ALA A 123 4.10 18.50 -12.25
N ARG A 124 5.30 19.11 -12.20
CA ARG A 124 6.57 18.35 -12.20
C ARG A 124 6.73 17.50 -10.93
N ALA A 125 6.39 18.05 -9.78
CA ALA A 125 6.48 17.33 -8.50
C ALA A 125 5.53 16.12 -8.48
N VAL A 126 4.30 16.26 -8.99
CA VAL A 126 3.35 15.15 -9.14
C VAL A 126 3.87 14.12 -10.14
N GLY A 127 4.40 14.54 -11.28
CA GLY A 127 4.98 13.64 -12.28
C GLY A 127 6.16 12.84 -11.70
N MET A 128 7.06 13.48 -10.96
CA MET A 128 8.18 12.79 -10.28
C MET A 128 7.67 11.78 -9.24
N ASN A 129 6.63 12.12 -8.49
CA ASN A 129 6.03 11.19 -7.53
C ASN A 129 5.41 9.96 -8.22
N LEU A 130 4.72 10.15 -9.35
CA LEU A 130 4.17 9.04 -10.15
C LEU A 130 5.28 8.15 -10.72
N VAL A 131 6.35 8.73 -11.26
CA VAL A 131 7.51 7.96 -11.74
C VAL A 131 8.13 7.16 -10.61
N ALA A 132 8.27 7.76 -9.41
CA ALA A 132 8.78 7.08 -8.23
C ALA A 132 7.91 5.87 -7.83
N VAL A 133 6.58 6.03 -7.81
CA VAL A 133 5.63 4.94 -7.54
C VAL A 133 5.79 3.81 -8.57
N GLN A 134 5.82 4.15 -9.86
CA GLN A 134 5.93 3.14 -10.93
C GLN A 134 7.29 2.42 -10.90
N ALA A 135 8.38 3.13 -10.63
CA ALA A 135 9.70 2.54 -10.47
C ALA A 135 9.74 1.56 -9.27
N CYS A 136 9.13 1.94 -8.14
CA CYS A 136 9.01 1.04 -6.99
C CYS A 136 8.20 -0.22 -7.29
N LEU A 137 7.11 -0.10 -8.04
CA LEU A 137 6.33 -1.26 -8.48
C LEU A 137 7.14 -2.14 -9.44
N ALA A 138 7.83 -1.53 -10.41
CA ALA A 138 8.62 -2.26 -11.42
C ALA A 138 9.81 -3.03 -10.80
N ILE A 139 10.46 -2.47 -9.79
CA ILE A 139 11.61 -3.10 -9.10
C ILE A 139 11.14 -4.02 -7.97
N GLY A 140 10.14 -3.60 -7.21
CA GLY A 140 9.63 -4.34 -6.05
C GLY A 140 8.89 -5.61 -6.44
N SER A 141 8.10 -5.58 -7.54
CA SER A 141 7.32 -6.74 -7.95
C SER A 141 8.18 -7.97 -8.27
N PRO A 142 9.24 -7.90 -9.09
CA PRO A 142 10.13 -9.03 -9.31
C PRO A 142 10.82 -9.50 -8.03
N ALA A 143 11.24 -8.58 -7.15
CA ALA A 143 11.89 -8.94 -5.90
C ALA A 143 10.99 -9.78 -4.99
N TRP A 144 9.73 -9.37 -4.83
CA TRP A 144 8.76 -10.14 -4.05
C TRP A 144 8.35 -11.45 -4.73
N GLY A 145 8.25 -11.47 -6.07
CA GLY A 145 8.01 -12.67 -6.85
C GLY A 145 9.13 -13.72 -6.68
N LEU A 146 10.38 -13.29 -6.74
CA LEU A 146 11.54 -14.15 -6.52
C LEU A 146 11.59 -14.67 -5.07
N LEU A 147 11.29 -13.83 -4.09
CA LEU A 147 11.22 -14.26 -2.69
C LEU A 147 10.12 -15.31 -2.50
N ALA A 148 8.95 -15.10 -3.08
CA ALA A 148 7.84 -16.05 -3.00
C ALA A 148 8.18 -17.38 -3.69
N ALA A 149 8.86 -17.35 -4.83
CA ALA A 149 9.31 -18.55 -5.54
C ALA A 149 10.40 -19.32 -4.75
N ALA A 150 11.24 -18.60 -4.02
CA ALA A 150 12.30 -19.22 -3.20
C ALA A 150 11.82 -19.73 -1.84
N THR A 151 10.69 -19.24 -1.35
CA THR A 151 10.17 -19.59 -0.01
C THR A 151 8.70 -20.03 -0.08
N ASP A 152 7.79 -19.10 0.14
CA ASP A 152 6.33 -19.24 0.06
C ASP A 152 5.72 -17.86 -0.10
N THR A 153 4.59 -17.79 -0.78
CA THR A 153 3.81 -16.56 -0.97
C THR A 153 3.40 -15.93 0.37
N ARG A 154 3.08 -16.73 1.38
CA ARG A 154 2.75 -16.27 2.73
C ARG A 154 3.94 -15.61 3.42
N VAL A 155 5.11 -16.21 3.28
CA VAL A 155 6.37 -15.67 3.83
C VAL A 155 6.72 -14.34 3.17
N ALA A 156 6.58 -14.25 1.84
CA ALA A 156 6.85 -13.03 1.10
C ALA A 156 5.90 -11.87 1.51
N LEU A 157 4.59 -12.15 1.72
CA LEU A 157 3.64 -11.15 2.23
C LEU A 157 3.94 -10.73 3.68
N ALA A 158 4.28 -11.67 4.54
CA ALA A 158 4.65 -11.35 5.92
C ALA A 158 5.94 -10.54 5.97
N ALA A 159 6.94 -10.91 5.18
CA ALA A 159 8.21 -10.17 5.06
C ALA A 159 8.00 -8.75 4.55
N SER A 160 7.13 -8.55 3.53
CA SER A 160 6.79 -7.21 3.03
C SER A 160 6.11 -6.34 4.09
N SER A 161 5.22 -6.94 4.89
CA SER A 161 4.56 -6.26 6.00
C SER A 161 5.55 -5.85 7.09
N ALA A 162 6.48 -6.75 7.45
CA ALA A 162 7.54 -6.46 8.42
C ALA A 162 8.47 -5.35 7.91
N LEU A 163 8.91 -5.43 6.65
CA LEU A 163 9.73 -4.40 6.02
C LEU A 163 9.03 -3.04 6.03
N LEU A 164 7.72 -3.03 5.70
CA LEU A 164 6.93 -1.80 5.72
C LEU A 164 6.87 -1.16 7.11
N LEU A 165 6.69 -1.96 8.15
CA LEU A 165 6.68 -1.46 9.52
C LEU A 165 8.06 -0.97 9.95
N MET A 166 9.12 -1.69 9.60
CA MET A 166 10.50 -1.30 9.92
C MET A 166 10.94 0.00 9.24
N LEU A 167 10.61 0.19 7.97
CA LEU A 167 11.00 1.38 7.20
C LEU A 167 9.99 2.51 7.33
N GLY A 168 8.71 2.18 7.47
CA GLY A 168 7.62 3.16 7.58
C GLY A 168 7.64 3.91 8.90
N LEU A 169 7.73 3.20 10.03
CA LEU A 169 7.70 3.83 11.36
C LEU A 169 8.77 4.90 11.56
N PRO A 170 10.08 4.67 11.25
CA PRO A 170 11.11 5.71 11.40
C PRO A 170 10.96 6.88 10.44
N SER A 171 10.55 6.63 9.19
CA SER A 171 10.37 7.69 8.20
C SER A 171 9.22 8.64 8.56
N PHE A 172 8.19 8.15 9.26
CA PHE A 172 7.09 8.97 9.76
C PHE A 172 7.41 9.68 11.07
N THR A 173 8.26 9.13 11.94
CA THR A 173 8.66 9.79 13.19
C THR A 173 9.60 10.99 12.95
N THR A 174 10.49 10.92 11.96
CA THR A 174 11.29 12.07 11.51
C THR A 174 10.45 13.18 10.92
N PHE A 175 9.32 12.85 10.33
CA PHE A 175 8.36 13.82 9.78
C PHE A 175 7.54 14.54 10.87
N LEU A 176 7.38 13.95 12.05
CA LEU A 176 6.67 14.55 13.20
C LEU A 176 7.47 15.65 13.91
N ARG A 177 8.79 15.79 13.62
CA ARG A 177 9.70 16.74 14.32
C ARG A 177 9.91 18.07 13.59
N ASN A 178 9.39 18.23 12.39
CA ASN A 178 9.42 19.47 11.60
C ASN A 178 7.99 19.93 11.27
#